data_2470d0f0537da80c55ee8e5a7684f5ab
#
_entry.id   2470d0f0537da80c55ee8e5a7684f5ab
#
_cell.length_a   1.000
_cell.length_b   1.000
_cell.length_c   1.000
_cell.angle_alpha   90.00
_cell.angle_beta   90.00
_cell.angle_gamma   90.00
#
_symmetry.space_group_name_H-M   'P 1'
#
loop_
_entity.id
_entity.type
_entity.pdbx_description
1 polymer ?
#
loop_
_entity_poly.entity_id
_entity_poly.type
_entity_poly.pdbx_seq_one_letter_code
_entity_poly.pdbx_strand_id
1 'polypeptide(L)'
;MFDSITFNFTIGNFFCNSFFTNVDSGTRIFELYSNQTSESITCPHCGSRMHVYDNASVNLREIPFNSMYYTIFKVHVHRYRCTKCRASTTENIPFKYKETRITDNAAEFVKSLLMHRMSVKDVSLMTGINWNTISSIHKEFMKGELEQRREELRRSNYKPRYLAVDEFSIHKGHTYATCVMDLELGDVIWVGKGRAIKDFKKFFEAFPSEYFSDVEAVAMDMNASYNRLVEENMPHADIVYDRYHMQAQFGKDVLGVVRLDEAKAHNEQSKRIKESITPDKTFEEKQELREAAKVESAQYKKLKNARWTLLSNSKNLSAVKSGHLKEILNSHISLATCYAMKEEMCRLYECDDIEAVSYTHLTLPTIA
;
A
#
# COMPACT_ATOMS: atom_id res chain seq x y z
N MET A 1 -14.73 -35.90 24.45
CA MET A 1 -13.89 -36.43 25.55
C MET A 1 -13.17 -35.24 26.15
N PHE A 2 -13.44 -34.87 27.41
CA PHE A 2 -12.80 -33.74 28.07
C PHE A 2 -11.61 -34.26 28.87
N ASP A 3 -10.41 -34.02 28.41
CA ASP A 3 -9.21 -34.29 29.19
C ASP A 3 -8.99 -33.11 30.15
N SER A 4 -9.36 -33.31 31.40
CA SER A 4 -9.04 -32.35 32.47
C SER A 4 -7.64 -32.65 33.02
N ILE A 5 -6.65 -31.91 32.52
CA ILE A 5 -5.33 -31.88 33.16
C ILE A 5 -5.36 -30.73 34.20
N THR A 6 -5.00 -31.04 35.44
CA THR A 6 -4.90 -30.01 36.49
C THR A 6 -3.64 -29.21 36.23
N PHE A 7 -3.81 -27.94 35.90
CA PHE A 7 -2.71 -27.00 35.62
C PHE A 7 -2.90 -25.74 36.47
N ASN A 8 -2.01 -25.53 37.43
CA ASN A 8 -2.08 -24.41 38.37
C ASN A 8 -1.10 -23.33 37.97
N PHE A 9 -1.60 -22.12 37.69
CA PHE A 9 -0.78 -20.92 37.51
C PHE A 9 -1.53 -19.69 38.05
N THR A 10 -0.79 -18.61 38.29
CA THR A 10 -1.35 -17.35 38.77
C THR A 10 -0.96 -16.22 37.85
N ILE A 11 -1.90 -15.33 37.53
CA ILE A 11 -1.66 -14.10 36.77
C ILE A 11 -2.24 -12.94 37.59
N GLY A 12 -1.38 -12.09 38.15
CA GLY A 12 -1.81 -11.05 39.09
C GLY A 12 -2.58 -11.63 40.29
N ASN A 13 -3.78 -11.14 40.51
CA ASN A 13 -4.67 -11.59 41.58
C ASN A 13 -5.58 -12.78 41.17
N PHE A 14 -5.35 -13.39 40.02
CA PHE A 14 -6.17 -14.48 39.52
C PHE A 14 -5.38 -15.78 39.48
N PHE A 15 -6.01 -16.86 39.87
CA PHE A 15 -5.46 -18.21 39.78
C PHE A 15 -6.26 -19.07 38.80
N CYS A 16 -5.58 -19.90 38.07
CA CYS A 16 -6.15 -20.92 37.22
C CYS A 16 -5.97 -22.29 37.89
N ASN A 17 -7.04 -23.04 38.02
CA ASN A 17 -7.00 -24.40 38.57
C ASN A 17 -7.50 -25.47 37.60
N SER A 18 -8.04 -25.07 36.48
CA SER A 18 -8.60 -25.97 35.45
C SER A 18 -8.59 -25.36 34.07
N PHE A 19 -8.43 -26.19 33.06
CA PHE A 19 -8.73 -25.84 31.71
C PHE A 19 -9.48 -26.98 31.00
N PHE A 20 -10.18 -26.65 29.95
CA PHE A 20 -10.81 -27.62 29.07
C PHE A 20 -10.64 -27.24 27.60
N THR A 21 -10.59 -28.26 26.75
CA THR A 21 -10.48 -28.07 25.32
C THR A 21 -11.81 -28.42 24.65
N ASN A 22 -12.36 -27.50 23.91
CA ASN A 22 -13.49 -27.73 23.04
C ASN A 22 -12.95 -27.98 21.62
N VAL A 23 -12.97 -29.27 21.22
CA VAL A 23 -12.44 -29.70 19.91
C VAL A 23 -13.29 -29.16 18.77
N ASP A 24 -14.61 -29.13 18.94
CA ASP A 24 -15.54 -28.69 17.88
C ASP A 24 -15.37 -27.21 17.52
N SER A 25 -15.09 -26.37 18.52
CA SER A 25 -14.87 -24.93 18.30
C SER A 25 -13.39 -24.56 18.12
N GLY A 26 -12.47 -25.51 18.22
CA GLY A 26 -11.04 -25.25 18.16
C GLY A 26 -10.56 -24.29 19.26
N THR A 27 -11.13 -24.37 20.49
CA THR A 27 -10.80 -23.46 21.59
C THR A 27 -10.32 -24.20 22.83
N ARG A 28 -9.36 -23.60 23.53
CA ARG A 28 -8.92 -24.02 24.85
C ARG A 28 -9.26 -22.91 25.83
N ILE A 29 -10.02 -23.26 26.89
CA ILE A 29 -10.53 -22.30 27.86
C ILE A 29 -9.86 -22.57 29.21
N PHE A 30 -9.19 -21.56 29.75
CA PHE A 30 -8.64 -21.55 31.11
C PHE A 30 -9.58 -20.76 32.00
N GLU A 31 -10.02 -21.36 33.09
CA GLU A 31 -10.87 -20.66 34.05
C GLU A 31 -10.01 -20.04 35.16
N LEU A 32 -10.08 -18.72 35.27
CA LEU A 32 -9.34 -17.91 36.23
C LEU A 32 -10.29 -17.33 37.26
N TYR A 33 -9.93 -17.50 38.53
CA TYR A 33 -10.71 -17.05 39.67
C TYR A 33 -9.93 -16.02 40.49
N SER A 34 -10.62 -14.97 40.94
CA SER A 34 -10.01 -13.94 41.76
C SER A 34 -9.65 -14.43 43.16
N ASN A 35 -8.46 -14.04 43.62
CA ASN A 35 -8.04 -14.19 45.03
C ASN A 35 -8.41 -12.99 45.91
N GLN A 36 -9.04 -11.97 45.34
CA GLN A 36 -9.32 -10.71 46.05
C GLN A 36 -10.47 -10.88 47.02
N THR A 37 -10.25 -10.48 48.28
CA THR A 37 -11.28 -10.48 49.29
C THR A 37 -11.97 -9.11 49.36
N SER A 38 -13.26 -9.11 49.76
CA SER A 38 -14.08 -7.86 49.82
C SER A 38 -13.60 -6.84 50.87
N GLU A 39 -12.64 -7.20 51.71
CA GLU A 39 -12.25 -6.38 52.88
C GLU A 39 -11.41 -5.14 52.52
N SER A 40 -10.79 -5.11 51.36
CA SER A 40 -9.83 -4.08 50.95
C SER A 40 -10.34 -3.06 49.95
N ILE A 41 -11.62 -3.12 49.53
CA ILE A 41 -12.12 -2.31 48.44
C ILE A 41 -12.94 -1.13 48.93
N THR A 42 -12.49 0.07 48.54
CA THR A 42 -13.15 1.35 48.85
C THR A 42 -13.84 1.92 47.61
N CYS A 43 -14.95 2.60 47.81
CA CYS A 43 -15.73 3.23 46.77
C CYS A 43 -14.95 4.41 46.16
N PRO A 44 -14.73 4.44 44.82
CA PRO A 44 -14.02 5.55 44.16
C PRO A 44 -14.79 6.88 44.24
N HIS A 45 -16.11 6.86 44.54
CA HIS A 45 -16.92 8.07 44.60
C HIS A 45 -16.99 8.71 46.02
N CYS A 46 -17.01 7.89 47.05
CA CYS A 46 -17.25 8.42 48.43
C CYS A 46 -16.30 7.86 49.48
N GLY A 47 -15.31 7.02 49.11
CA GLY A 47 -14.35 6.44 50.03
C GLY A 47 -14.90 5.37 51.01
N SER A 48 -16.22 5.10 50.96
CA SER A 48 -16.84 4.13 51.89
C SER A 48 -16.55 2.69 51.43
N ARG A 49 -16.66 1.73 52.35
CA ARG A 49 -16.45 0.31 52.08
C ARG A 49 -17.43 -0.24 51.05
N MET A 50 -16.97 -1.15 50.23
CA MET A 50 -17.78 -1.88 49.25
C MET A 50 -17.91 -3.35 49.66
N HIS A 51 -18.97 -4.00 49.21
CA HIS A 51 -19.18 -5.44 49.38
C HIS A 51 -19.44 -6.12 48.04
N VAL A 52 -19.10 -7.38 47.91
CA VAL A 52 -19.45 -8.21 46.74
C VAL A 52 -20.98 -8.40 46.75
N TYR A 53 -21.63 -8.01 45.68
CA TYR A 53 -23.06 -8.18 45.51
C TYR A 53 -23.41 -9.14 44.36
N ASP A 54 -22.49 -9.37 43.45
CA ASP A 54 -22.68 -10.21 42.27
C ASP A 54 -21.33 -10.71 41.75
N ASN A 55 -21.36 -11.79 40.93
CA ASN A 55 -20.22 -12.33 40.21
C ASN A 55 -20.49 -12.29 38.72
N ALA A 56 -19.47 -12.01 37.94
CA ALA A 56 -19.52 -12.02 36.49
C ALA A 56 -18.35 -12.80 35.89
N SER A 57 -18.41 -13.12 34.61
CA SER A 57 -17.27 -13.66 33.89
C SER A 57 -16.98 -12.86 32.63
N VAL A 58 -15.70 -12.71 32.32
CA VAL A 58 -15.21 -12.02 31.14
C VAL A 58 -14.32 -12.98 30.34
N ASN A 59 -14.60 -13.16 29.07
CA ASN A 59 -13.74 -13.96 28.19
C ASN A 59 -12.73 -13.04 27.53
N LEU A 60 -11.44 -13.33 27.76
CA LEU A 60 -10.32 -12.64 27.14
C LEU A 60 -9.61 -13.60 26.19
N ARG A 61 -9.35 -13.16 24.97
CA ARG A 61 -8.50 -13.88 24.03
C ARG A 61 -7.04 -13.73 24.46
N GLU A 62 -6.32 -14.85 24.50
CA GLU A 62 -4.89 -14.93 24.77
C GLU A 62 -4.15 -15.41 23.52
N ILE A 63 -2.83 -15.41 23.52
CA ILE A 63 -2.00 -16.00 22.48
C ILE A 63 -2.39 -17.48 22.31
N PRO A 64 -2.46 -18.00 21.06
CA PRO A 64 -2.68 -19.43 20.85
C PRO A 64 -1.60 -20.26 21.54
N PHE A 65 -2.01 -21.17 22.42
CA PHE A 65 -1.07 -22.04 23.14
C PHE A 65 -0.41 -23.08 22.22
N ASN A 66 -1.08 -23.42 21.13
CA ASN A 66 -0.53 -24.19 20.00
C ASN A 66 -1.28 -23.82 18.72
N SER A 67 -0.81 -24.29 17.57
CA SER A 67 -1.40 -24.01 16.26
C SER A 67 -2.80 -24.59 16.04
N MET A 68 -3.29 -25.45 16.93
CA MET A 68 -4.58 -26.14 16.77
C MET A 68 -5.74 -25.47 17.50
N TYR A 69 -5.48 -24.72 18.57
CA TYR A 69 -6.53 -24.20 19.44
C TYR A 69 -6.31 -22.73 19.79
N TYR A 70 -7.36 -21.94 19.67
CA TYR A 70 -7.38 -20.59 20.22
C TYR A 70 -7.48 -20.63 21.74
N THR A 71 -6.74 -19.76 22.41
CA THR A 71 -6.74 -19.69 23.87
C THR A 71 -7.70 -18.62 24.37
N ILE A 72 -8.54 -18.97 25.33
CA ILE A 72 -9.47 -18.06 26.01
C ILE A 72 -9.24 -18.16 27.52
N PHE A 73 -9.03 -17.02 28.16
CA PHE A 73 -9.13 -16.90 29.61
C PHE A 73 -10.56 -16.49 29.96
N LYS A 74 -11.30 -17.38 30.64
CA LYS A 74 -12.60 -17.06 31.23
C LYS A 74 -12.34 -16.60 32.67
N VAL A 75 -12.32 -15.29 32.84
CA VAL A 75 -11.96 -14.64 34.11
C VAL A 75 -13.22 -14.40 34.91
N HIS A 76 -13.31 -15.02 36.11
CA HIS A 76 -14.38 -14.81 37.06
C HIS A 76 -14.03 -13.64 37.96
N VAL A 77 -14.85 -12.60 37.92
CA VAL A 77 -14.64 -11.32 38.60
C VAL A 77 -15.78 -11.00 39.56
N HIS A 78 -15.46 -10.30 40.61
CA HIS A 78 -16.45 -9.79 41.56
C HIS A 78 -17.00 -8.45 41.09
N ARG A 79 -18.31 -8.25 41.34
CA ARG A 79 -18.95 -6.94 41.25
C ARG A 79 -19.21 -6.42 42.65
N TYR A 80 -18.76 -5.21 42.91
CA TYR A 80 -18.84 -4.56 44.20
C TYR A 80 -19.89 -3.46 44.20
N ARG A 81 -20.59 -3.31 45.33
CA ARG A 81 -21.56 -2.23 45.55
C ARG A 81 -21.21 -1.49 46.84
N CYS A 82 -21.23 -0.14 46.76
CA CYS A 82 -20.96 0.73 47.89
C CYS A 82 -22.12 0.67 48.91
N THR A 83 -21.79 0.54 50.19
CA THR A 83 -22.77 0.53 51.29
C THR A 83 -23.45 1.89 51.46
N LYS A 84 -22.79 3.01 51.12
CA LYS A 84 -23.27 4.38 51.34
C LYS A 84 -23.94 4.99 50.11
N CYS A 85 -23.22 5.13 48.98
CA CYS A 85 -23.72 5.80 47.79
C CYS A 85 -24.32 4.85 46.73
N ARG A 86 -24.30 3.56 47.00
CA ARG A 86 -24.80 2.48 46.13
C ARG A 86 -24.12 2.41 44.73
N ALA A 87 -23.08 3.17 44.50
CA ALA A 87 -22.28 3.03 43.30
C ALA A 87 -21.74 1.61 43.17
N SER A 88 -21.71 1.09 41.95
CA SER A 88 -21.18 -0.25 41.64
C SER A 88 -19.91 -0.15 40.81
N THR A 89 -18.99 -1.07 41.03
CA THR A 89 -17.78 -1.23 40.23
C THR A 89 -17.51 -2.72 40.02
N THR A 90 -16.83 -3.04 38.93
CA THR A 90 -16.37 -4.41 38.63
C THR A 90 -14.89 -4.50 38.98
N GLU A 91 -14.47 -5.65 39.46
CA GLU A 91 -13.07 -5.95 39.73
C GLU A 91 -12.20 -5.69 38.48
N ASN A 92 -11.05 -5.05 38.70
CA ASN A 92 -10.11 -4.80 37.65
C ASN A 92 -9.32 -6.07 37.26
N ILE A 93 -9.18 -6.32 35.98
CA ILE A 93 -8.35 -7.41 35.45
C ILE A 93 -7.03 -6.78 34.98
N PRO A 94 -5.92 -6.92 35.74
CA PRO A 94 -4.69 -6.17 35.50
C PRO A 94 -3.97 -6.54 34.19
N PHE A 95 -4.28 -7.69 33.61
CA PHE A 95 -3.71 -8.18 32.36
C PHE A 95 -4.65 -8.02 31.15
N LYS A 96 -5.77 -7.30 31.32
CA LYS A 96 -6.72 -6.98 30.23
C LYS A 96 -6.22 -5.77 29.46
N TYR A 97 -6.04 -5.92 28.15
CA TYR A 97 -5.64 -4.81 27.29
C TYR A 97 -6.78 -3.80 27.11
N LYS A 98 -6.69 -2.70 27.85
CA LYS A 98 -7.66 -1.57 27.77
C LYS A 98 -9.13 -2.04 27.82
N GLU A 99 -10.01 -1.37 27.09
CA GLU A 99 -11.43 -1.74 26.98
C GLU A 99 -11.69 -2.81 25.91
N THR A 100 -10.75 -3.73 25.70
CA THR A 100 -10.87 -4.81 24.73
C THR A 100 -11.20 -6.15 25.40
N ARG A 101 -11.35 -7.20 24.62
CA ARG A 101 -11.51 -8.58 25.09
C ARG A 101 -10.29 -9.44 24.77
N ILE A 102 -9.12 -8.86 24.93
CA ILE A 102 -7.85 -9.57 24.82
C ILE A 102 -6.95 -9.26 26.00
N THR A 103 -5.93 -10.06 26.20
CA THR A 103 -4.89 -9.81 27.21
C THR A 103 -3.83 -8.83 26.67
N ASP A 104 -3.05 -8.21 27.56
CA ASP A 104 -1.89 -7.40 27.21
C ASP A 104 -0.87 -8.21 26.40
N ASN A 105 -0.64 -9.46 26.83
CA ASN A 105 0.26 -10.38 26.14
C ASN A 105 -0.18 -10.67 24.69
N ALA A 106 -1.49 -10.89 24.48
CA ALA A 106 -2.03 -11.05 23.14
C ALA A 106 -1.90 -9.78 22.29
N ALA A 107 -2.04 -8.59 22.90
CA ALA A 107 -1.83 -7.33 22.21
C ALA A 107 -0.37 -7.14 21.77
N GLU A 108 0.60 -7.46 22.63
CA GLU A 108 2.04 -7.42 22.28
C GLU A 108 2.39 -8.44 21.19
N PHE A 109 1.82 -9.63 21.25
CA PHE A 109 1.99 -10.63 20.18
C PHE A 109 1.44 -10.13 18.84
N VAL A 110 0.25 -9.51 18.84
CA VAL A 110 -0.32 -8.86 17.63
C VAL A 110 0.62 -7.80 17.08
N LYS A 111 1.18 -6.93 17.93
CA LYS A 111 2.16 -5.91 17.50
C LYS A 111 3.39 -6.56 16.84
N SER A 112 3.94 -7.61 17.47
CA SER A 112 5.10 -8.34 16.92
C SER A 112 4.81 -8.91 15.53
N LEU A 113 3.64 -9.55 15.32
CA LEU A 113 3.25 -10.08 14.02
C LEU A 113 3.13 -8.98 12.95
N LEU A 114 2.54 -7.84 13.32
CA LEU A 114 2.40 -6.69 12.43
C LEU A 114 3.75 -6.06 12.05
N MET A 115 4.70 -5.99 12.97
CA MET A 115 6.08 -5.56 12.70
C MET A 115 6.79 -6.47 11.69
N HIS A 116 6.49 -7.77 11.70
CA HIS A 116 6.96 -8.72 10.70
C HIS A 116 6.18 -8.67 9.38
N ARG A 117 5.47 -7.56 9.12
CA ARG A 117 4.73 -7.27 7.88
C ARG A 117 3.58 -8.24 7.58
N MET A 118 3.04 -8.90 8.58
CA MET A 118 1.84 -9.71 8.39
C MET A 118 0.62 -8.80 8.19
N SER A 119 -0.29 -9.20 7.32
CA SER A 119 -1.52 -8.44 7.11
C SER A 119 -2.46 -8.55 8.33
N VAL A 120 -3.27 -7.52 8.58
CA VAL A 120 -4.29 -7.54 9.64
C VAL A 120 -5.23 -8.75 9.50
N LYS A 121 -5.50 -9.18 8.26
CA LYS A 121 -6.31 -10.36 7.97
C LYS A 121 -5.63 -11.65 8.44
N ASP A 122 -4.36 -11.82 8.12
CA ASP A 122 -3.61 -13.03 8.50
C ASP A 122 -3.42 -13.11 10.01
N VAL A 123 -3.10 -11.98 10.65
CA VAL A 123 -3.04 -11.89 12.12
C VAL A 123 -4.39 -12.26 12.75
N SER A 124 -5.51 -11.80 12.18
CA SER A 124 -6.85 -12.16 12.66
C SER A 124 -7.14 -13.65 12.53
N LEU A 125 -6.74 -14.27 11.42
CA LEU A 125 -6.88 -15.71 11.19
C LEU A 125 -6.02 -16.54 12.17
N MET A 126 -4.78 -16.11 12.41
CA MET A 126 -3.85 -16.81 13.31
C MET A 126 -4.26 -16.73 14.78
N THR A 127 -4.73 -15.57 15.23
CA THR A 127 -5.00 -15.30 16.64
C THR A 127 -6.46 -15.48 17.04
N GLY A 128 -7.38 -15.49 16.08
CA GLY A 128 -8.82 -15.44 16.31
C GLY A 128 -9.29 -14.13 16.95
N ILE A 129 -8.45 -13.09 16.96
CA ILE A 129 -8.81 -11.75 17.44
C ILE A 129 -9.56 -11.01 16.33
N ASN A 130 -10.58 -10.24 16.71
CA ASN A 130 -11.38 -9.48 15.78
C ASN A 130 -10.53 -8.47 14.99
N TRP A 131 -10.76 -8.38 13.68
CA TRP A 131 -10.05 -7.49 12.77
C TRP A 131 -10.05 -6.03 13.23
N ASN A 132 -11.16 -5.52 13.75
CA ASN A 132 -11.25 -4.14 14.24
C ASN A 132 -10.33 -3.90 15.45
N THR A 133 -10.22 -4.88 16.36
CA THR A 133 -9.31 -4.80 17.51
C THR A 133 -7.85 -4.75 17.06
N ILE A 134 -7.46 -5.64 16.12
CA ILE A 134 -6.11 -5.64 15.54
C ILE A 134 -5.82 -4.33 14.81
N SER A 135 -6.77 -3.84 14.02
CA SER A 135 -6.62 -2.55 13.33
C SER A 135 -6.45 -1.37 14.27
N SER A 136 -7.14 -1.38 15.42
CA SER A 136 -6.97 -0.34 16.44
C SER A 136 -5.60 -0.42 17.12
N ILE A 137 -5.13 -1.62 17.47
CA ILE A 137 -3.79 -1.84 17.99
C ILE A 137 -2.73 -1.36 16.99
N HIS A 138 -2.89 -1.72 15.72
CA HIS A 138 -1.97 -1.31 14.67
C HIS A 138 -1.87 0.20 14.52
N LYS A 139 -3.02 0.88 14.47
CA LYS A 139 -3.05 2.36 14.37
C LYS A 139 -2.39 3.04 15.56
N GLU A 140 -2.64 2.55 16.77
CA GLU A 140 -2.05 3.11 17.98
C GLU A 140 -0.54 2.87 18.02
N PHE A 141 -0.10 1.66 17.70
CA PHE A 141 1.31 1.30 17.59
C PHE A 141 2.03 2.19 16.57
N MET A 142 1.52 2.27 15.34
CA MET A 142 2.11 3.11 14.29
C MET A 142 2.16 4.59 14.66
N LYS A 143 1.15 5.09 15.39
CA LYS A 143 1.17 6.47 15.88
C LYS A 143 2.30 6.70 16.88
N GLY A 144 2.51 5.77 17.81
CA GLY A 144 3.61 5.83 18.78
C GLY A 144 4.98 5.83 18.11
N GLU A 145 5.21 4.91 17.17
CA GLU A 145 6.45 4.82 16.38
C GLU A 145 6.73 6.10 15.60
N LEU A 146 5.69 6.66 14.94
CA LEU A 146 5.84 7.91 14.19
C LEU A 146 6.16 9.11 15.10
N GLU A 147 5.55 9.20 16.27
CA GLU A 147 5.84 10.26 17.24
C GLU A 147 7.28 10.14 17.77
N GLN A 148 7.72 8.93 18.13
CA GLN A 148 9.08 8.67 18.56
C GLN A 148 10.08 9.03 17.45
N ARG A 149 9.85 8.58 16.22
CA ARG A 149 10.71 8.87 15.08
C ARG A 149 10.83 10.37 14.80
N ARG A 150 9.72 11.09 14.83
CA ARG A 150 9.71 12.55 14.69
C ARG A 150 10.51 13.26 15.77
N GLU A 151 10.42 12.80 17.00
CA GLU A 151 11.18 13.38 18.10
C GLU A 151 12.69 13.12 17.95
N GLU A 152 13.09 11.94 17.51
CA GLU A 152 14.49 11.61 17.18
C GLU A 152 15.05 12.55 16.10
N LEU A 153 14.31 12.75 15.01
CA LEU A 153 14.70 13.64 13.92
C LEU A 153 14.80 15.11 14.38
N ARG A 154 13.87 15.55 15.24
CA ARG A 154 13.96 16.91 15.84
C ARG A 154 15.19 17.07 16.71
N ARG A 155 15.50 16.09 17.57
CA ARG A 155 16.69 16.15 18.46
C ARG A 155 18.01 16.16 17.70
N SER A 156 18.08 15.43 16.59
CA SER A 156 19.26 15.40 15.71
C SER A 156 19.39 16.62 14.81
N ASN A 157 18.39 17.53 14.80
CA ASN A 157 18.30 18.65 13.86
C ASN A 157 18.45 18.19 12.40
N TYR A 158 17.85 17.04 12.08
CA TYR A 158 17.95 16.43 10.77
C TYR A 158 17.29 17.30 9.70
N LYS A 159 17.96 17.41 8.54
CA LYS A 159 17.45 18.09 7.36
C LYS A 159 17.55 17.14 6.16
N PRO A 160 16.50 16.96 5.38
CA PRO A 160 16.52 16.08 4.22
C PRO A 160 17.37 16.68 3.09
N ARG A 161 18.06 15.82 2.32
CA ARG A 161 18.78 16.21 1.11
C ARG A 161 18.04 15.82 -0.16
N TYR A 162 17.36 14.69 -0.16
CA TYR A 162 16.65 14.17 -1.32
C TYR A 162 15.21 13.84 -0.95
N LEU A 163 14.27 14.54 -1.58
CA LEU A 163 12.85 14.33 -1.36
C LEU A 163 12.20 13.65 -2.56
N ALA A 164 11.15 12.88 -2.30
CA ALA A 164 10.24 12.41 -3.34
C ALA A 164 8.81 12.83 -3.02
N VAL A 165 8.09 13.27 -4.02
CA VAL A 165 6.68 13.67 -3.95
C VAL A 165 5.87 12.80 -4.89
N ASP A 166 4.84 12.10 -4.37
CA ASP A 166 3.96 11.25 -5.15
C ASP A 166 2.51 11.36 -4.67
N GLU A 167 1.58 10.98 -5.54
CA GLU A 167 0.15 10.98 -5.27
C GLU A 167 -0.40 9.55 -5.27
N PHE A 168 -1.16 9.20 -4.24
CA PHE A 168 -1.80 7.90 -4.20
C PHE A 168 -3.30 7.99 -3.91
N SER A 169 -4.05 7.02 -4.41
CA SER A 169 -5.49 6.92 -4.16
C SER A 169 -5.76 6.29 -2.79
N ILE A 170 -6.49 6.98 -1.93
CA ILE A 170 -6.89 6.48 -0.61
C ILE A 170 -8.08 5.52 -0.74
N HIS A 171 -9.03 5.82 -1.63
CA HIS A 171 -10.25 5.04 -1.86
C HIS A 171 -10.62 5.02 -3.35
N LYS A 172 -11.40 4.01 -3.76
CA LYS A 172 -12.09 4.02 -5.06
C LYS A 172 -12.98 5.28 -5.13
N GLY A 173 -12.90 6.05 -6.22
CA GLY A 173 -13.72 7.25 -6.41
C GLY A 173 -12.97 8.56 -6.23
N HIS A 174 -11.72 8.65 -6.71
CA HIS A 174 -10.97 9.91 -6.85
C HIS A 174 -10.61 10.65 -5.53
N THR A 175 -10.50 9.93 -4.43
CA THR A 175 -9.94 10.50 -3.20
C THR A 175 -8.43 10.22 -3.17
N TYR A 176 -7.63 11.28 -3.30
CA TYR A 176 -6.17 11.20 -3.35
C TYR A 176 -5.53 11.77 -2.09
N ALA A 177 -4.29 11.37 -1.84
CA ALA A 177 -3.38 12.02 -0.93
C ALA A 177 -2.04 12.28 -1.62
N THR A 178 -1.38 13.35 -1.25
CA THR A 178 -0.01 13.66 -1.62
C THR A 178 0.91 13.21 -0.49
N CYS A 179 1.97 12.51 -0.82
CA CYS A 179 2.97 11.99 0.09
C CYS A 179 4.32 12.63 -0.22
N VAL A 180 5.06 13.01 0.81
CA VAL A 180 6.46 13.42 0.69
C VAL A 180 7.32 12.47 1.49
N MET A 181 8.32 11.90 0.84
CA MET A 181 9.28 10.96 1.40
C MET A 181 10.68 11.57 1.42
N ASP A 182 11.42 11.24 2.44
CA ASP A 182 12.87 11.37 2.46
C ASP A 182 13.51 10.13 1.85
N LEU A 183 14.28 10.29 0.78
CA LEU A 183 14.86 9.17 0.03
C LEU A 183 16.11 8.56 0.70
N GLU A 184 16.82 9.32 1.56
CA GLU A 184 17.96 8.79 2.31
C GLU A 184 17.51 7.91 3.46
N LEU A 185 16.49 8.34 4.21
CA LEU A 185 15.94 7.58 5.33
C LEU A 185 14.93 6.52 4.89
N GLY A 186 14.28 6.71 3.73
CA GLY A 186 13.14 5.92 3.31
C GLY A 186 11.88 6.21 4.13
N ASP A 187 11.85 7.33 4.86
CA ASP A 187 10.75 7.72 5.74
C ASP A 187 9.73 8.62 5.02
N VAL A 188 8.44 8.40 5.29
CA VAL A 188 7.39 9.33 4.88
C VAL A 188 7.36 10.48 5.89
N ILE A 189 7.80 11.67 5.47
CA ILE A 189 7.86 12.84 6.34
C ILE A 189 6.55 13.63 6.42
N TRP A 190 5.73 13.56 5.36
CA TRP A 190 4.44 14.24 5.33
C TRP A 190 3.42 13.52 4.44
N VAL A 191 2.15 13.58 4.83
CA VAL A 191 1.01 13.14 4.02
C VAL A 191 -0.12 14.16 4.14
N GLY A 192 -0.59 14.66 3.02
CA GLY A 192 -1.73 15.57 2.93
C GLY A 192 -2.88 14.98 2.13
N LYS A 193 -4.12 15.21 2.56
CA LYS A 193 -5.30 14.82 1.80
C LYS A 193 -5.50 15.76 0.60
N GLY A 194 -5.70 15.19 -0.58
CA GLY A 194 -5.89 15.91 -1.82
C GLY A 194 -4.65 15.85 -2.73
N ARG A 195 -4.78 16.42 -3.94
CA ARG A 195 -3.72 16.53 -4.95
C ARG A 195 -3.69 17.90 -5.65
N ALA A 196 -4.41 18.86 -5.10
CA ALA A 196 -4.40 20.21 -5.64
C ALA A 196 -3.21 21.01 -5.08
N ILE A 197 -2.81 22.07 -5.77
CA ILE A 197 -1.78 23.02 -5.32
C ILE A 197 -1.95 23.42 -3.85
N LYS A 198 -3.18 23.80 -3.46
CA LYS A 198 -3.52 24.19 -2.09
C LYS A 198 -3.29 23.07 -1.06
N ASP A 199 -3.34 21.83 -1.48
CA ASP A 199 -3.16 20.67 -0.61
C ASP A 199 -1.68 20.40 -0.40
N PHE A 200 -0.86 20.48 -1.44
CA PHE A 200 0.59 20.35 -1.35
C PHE A 200 1.26 21.56 -0.65
N LYS A 201 0.71 22.76 -0.81
CA LYS A 201 1.20 23.95 -0.08
C LYS A 201 1.27 23.75 1.43
N LYS A 202 0.38 22.95 2.00
CA LYS A 202 0.39 22.61 3.43
C LYS A 202 1.65 21.88 3.90
N PHE A 203 2.37 21.23 3.00
CA PHE A 203 3.67 20.65 3.31
C PHE A 203 4.66 21.73 3.71
N PHE A 204 4.77 22.79 2.94
CA PHE A 204 5.65 23.92 3.24
C PHE A 204 5.21 24.74 4.46
N GLU A 205 3.91 24.75 4.75
CA GLU A 205 3.38 25.38 5.97
C GLU A 205 3.63 24.53 7.24
N ALA A 206 3.86 23.22 7.09
CA ALA A 206 4.06 22.31 8.22
C ALA A 206 5.50 22.31 8.78
N PHE A 207 6.47 22.86 8.03
CA PHE A 207 7.87 22.90 8.40
C PHE A 207 8.43 24.30 8.27
N PRO A 208 9.42 24.69 9.12
CA PRO A 208 10.10 25.96 8.96
C PRO A 208 10.96 25.96 7.68
N SER A 209 11.21 27.12 7.09
CA SER A 209 12.00 27.26 5.86
C SER A 209 13.40 26.64 5.97
N GLU A 210 14.00 26.72 7.15
CA GLU A 210 15.33 26.17 7.45
C GLU A 210 15.38 24.64 7.32
N TYR A 211 14.24 23.96 7.44
CA TYR A 211 14.15 22.51 7.25
C TYR A 211 14.53 22.08 5.83
N PHE A 212 14.28 22.95 4.86
CA PHE A 212 14.52 22.70 3.44
C PHE A 212 15.87 23.17 2.93
N SER A 213 16.72 23.79 3.80
CA SER A 213 17.98 24.44 3.38
C SER A 213 18.99 23.50 2.72
N ASP A 214 18.95 22.24 3.07
CA ASP A 214 19.92 21.23 2.63
C ASP A 214 19.36 20.32 1.52
N VAL A 215 18.13 20.60 1.03
CA VAL A 215 17.52 19.83 -0.04
C VAL A 215 18.22 20.10 -1.36
N GLU A 216 18.85 19.09 -1.92
CA GLU A 216 19.58 19.15 -3.19
C GLU A 216 18.69 18.82 -4.39
N ALA A 217 17.77 17.83 -4.23
CA ALA A 217 16.86 17.44 -5.29
C ALA A 217 15.49 16.96 -4.77
N VAL A 218 14.46 17.19 -5.61
CA VAL A 218 13.10 16.74 -5.38
C VAL A 218 12.61 15.90 -6.57
N ALA A 219 12.44 14.60 -6.34
CA ALA A 219 11.87 13.68 -7.32
C ALA A 219 10.34 13.78 -7.33
N MET A 220 9.72 14.01 -8.49
CA MET A 220 8.26 14.13 -8.58
C MET A 220 7.74 13.81 -9.98
N ASP A 221 6.40 13.72 -10.09
CA ASP A 221 5.72 13.66 -11.39
C ASP A 221 5.80 15.02 -12.11
N MET A 222 5.64 15.00 -13.44
CA MET A 222 5.63 16.20 -14.29
C MET A 222 4.37 17.05 -14.08
N ASN A 223 4.24 17.62 -12.88
CA ASN A 223 3.12 18.48 -12.50
C ASN A 223 3.61 19.94 -12.39
N ALA A 224 3.29 20.76 -13.38
CA ALA A 224 3.71 22.17 -13.44
C ALA A 224 3.33 22.97 -12.17
N SER A 225 2.23 22.59 -11.51
CA SER A 225 1.78 23.24 -10.30
C SER A 225 2.64 22.93 -9.08
N TYR A 226 3.15 21.69 -9.02
CA TYR A 226 4.05 21.25 -7.96
C TYR A 226 5.46 21.80 -8.20
N ASN A 227 5.93 21.81 -9.46
CA ASN A 227 7.20 22.43 -9.83
C ASN A 227 7.30 23.86 -9.29
N ARG A 228 6.27 24.67 -9.54
CA ARG A 228 6.22 26.05 -9.09
C ARG A 228 6.33 26.16 -7.56
N LEU A 229 5.64 25.31 -6.79
CA LEU A 229 5.73 25.34 -5.33
C LEU A 229 7.12 24.94 -4.83
N VAL A 230 7.78 23.98 -5.50
CA VAL A 230 9.16 23.59 -5.17
C VAL A 230 10.12 24.73 -5.50
N GLU A 231 10.03 25.34 -6.68
CA GLU A 231 10.85 26.47 -7.09
C GLU A 231 10.69 27.69 -6.16
N GLU A 232 9.46 27.96 -5.70
CA GLU A 232 9.16 29.06 -4.76
C GLU A 232 9.72 28.83 -3.35
N ASN A 233 9.75 27.57 -2.86
CA ASN A 233 10.12 27.26 -1.47
C ASN A 233 11.52 26.61 -1.33
N MET A 234 12.05 26.03 -2.39
CA MET A 234 13.36 25.37 -2.46
C MET A 234 14.07 25.76 -3.76
N PRO A 235 14.39 27.05 -3.98
CA PRO A 235 14.91 27.54 -5.28
C PRO A 235 16.31 27.02 -5.64
N HIS A 236 16.99 26.39 -4.70
CA HIS A 236 18.32 25.80 -4.86
C HIS A 236 18.26 24.30 -5.17
N ALA A 237 17.07 23.67 -5.06
CA ALA A 237 16.90 22.24 -5.27
C ALA A 237 16.59 21.93 -6.74
N ASP A 238 17.20 20.89 -7.27
CA ASP A 238 16.91 20.38 -8.61
C ASP A 238 15.60 19.59 -8.63
N ILE A 239 14.77 19.82 -9.65
CA ILE A 239 13.58 19.01 -9.89
C ILE A 239 13.93 17.83 -10.78
N VAL A 240 13.76 16.61 -10.28
CA VAL A 240 14.00 15.36 -10.99
C VAL A 240 12.67 14.68 -11.28
N TYR A 241 12.37 14.47 -12.57
CA TYR A 241 11.12 13.80 -12.91
C TYR A 241 11.21 12.30 -12.75
N ASP A 242 10.17 11.71 -12.15
CA ASP A 242 10.07 10.28 -11.94
C ASP A 242 10.12 9.50 -13.26
N ARG A 243 11.04 8.53 -13.32
CA ARG A 243 11.29 7.68 -14.49
C ARG A 243 10.02 6.97 -14.97
N TYR A 244 9.23 6.45 -14.04
CA TYR A 244 8.01 5.70 -14.40
C TYR A 244 6.99 6.60 -15.07
N HIS A 245 6.77 7.79 -14.52
CA HIS A 245 5.82 8.76 -15.09
C HIS A 245 6.26 9.28 -16.45
N MET A 246 7.56 9.55 -16.62
CA MET A 246 8.14 9.92 -17.92
C MET A 246 7.89 8.84 -18.99
N GLN A 247 8.23 7.60 -18.67
CA GLN A 247 8.05 6.48 -19.60
C GLN A 247 6.58 6.18 -19.87
N ALA A 248 5.71 6.27 -18.86
CA ALA A 248 4.28 6.06 -19.01
C ALA A 248 3.64 7.13 -19.92
N GLN A 249 4.03 8.39 -19.75
CA GLN A 249 3.55 9.49 -20.58
C GLN A 249 4.03 9.35 -22.04
N PHE A 250 5.32 9.10 -22.26
CA PHE A 250 5.84 8.84 -23.60
C PHE A 250 5.13 7.65 -24.27
N GLY A 251 4.94 6.58 -23.52
CA GLY A 251 4.22 5.40 -23.98
C GLY A 251 2.76 5.66 -24.36
N LYS A 252 2.11 6.60 -23.68
CA LYS A 252 0.72 7.00 -23.97
C LYS A 252 0.64 8.01 -25.12
N ASP A 253 1.39 9.09 -25.04
CA ASP A 253 1.17 10.29 -25.84
C ASP A 253 1.98 10.28 -27.14
N VAL A 254 3.03 9.47 -27.23
CA VAL A 254 3.83 9.29 -28.45
C VAL A 254 3.62 7.90 -29.05
N LEU A 255 4.14 6.87 -28.39
CA LEU A 255 4.12 5.50 -28.92
C LEU A 255 2.69 4.97 -29.13
N GLY A 256 1.79 5.27 -28.19
CA GLY A 256 0.39 4.89 -28.28
C GLY A 256 -0.37 5.59 -29.39
N VAL A 257 -0.12 6.88 -29.61
CA VAL A 257 -0.74 7.66 -30.68
C VAL A 257 -0.25 7.15 -32.06
N VAL A 258 1.07 7.07 -32.28
CA VAL A 258 1.64 6.55 -33.52
C VAL A 258 1.11 5.16 -33.86
N ARG A 259 1.09 4.25 -32.87
CA ARG A 259 0.52 2.90 -33.04
C ARG A 259 -0.94 2.92 -33.49
N LEU A 260 -1.76 3.82 -32.92
CA LEU A 260 -3.18 3.90 -33.26
C LEU A 260 -3.38 4.54 -34.65
N ASP A 261 -2.55 5.48 -35.03
CA ASP A 261 -2.65 6.12 -36.34
C ASP A 261 -2.24 5.18 -37.48
N GLU A 262 -1.15 4.42 -37.28
CA GLU A 262 -0.78 3.33 -38.21
C GLU A 262 -1.91 2.26 -38.27
N ALA A 263 -2.48 1.89 -37.17
CA ALA A 263 -3.60 0.94 -37.15
C ALA A 263 -4.83 1.50 -37.92
N LYS A 264 -5.16 2.79 -37.73
CA LYS A 264 -6.27 3.44 -38.45
C LYS A 264 -6.02 3.45 -39.96
N ALA A 265 -4.79 3.77 -40.41
CA ALA A 265 -4.42 3.76 -41.80
C ALA A 265 -4.71 2.41 -42.48
N HIS A 266 -4.31 1.30 -41.86
CA HIS A 266 -4.63 -0.05 -42.32
C HIS A 266 -6.14 -0.33 -42.39
N ASN A 267 -6.89 0.13 -41.38
CA ASN A 267 -8.34 -0.06 -41.35
C ASN A 267 -9.03 0.74 -42.48
N GLU A 268 -8.61 1.95 -42.71
CA GLU A 268 -9.10 2.78 -43.81
C GLU A 268 -8.76 2.17 -45.19
N GLN A 269 -7.54 1.70 -45.34
CA GLN A 269 -7.11 1.03 -46.60
C GLN A 269 -7.95 -0.25 -46.82
N SER A 270 -8.20 -1.07 -45.79
CA SER A 270 -9.08 -2.23 -45.91
C SER A 270 -10.49 -1.85 -46.35
N LYS A 271 -11.03 -0.72 -45.82
CA LYS A 271 -12.36 -0.22 -46.23
C LYS A 271 -12.37 0.22 -47.69
N ARG A 272 -11.38 1.03 -48.15
CA ARG A 272 -11.24 1.49 -49.54
C ARG A 272 -11.14 0.32 -50.51
N ILE A 273 -10.35 -0.70 -50.19
CA ILE A 273 -10.24 -1.91 -51.01
C ILE A 273 -11.60 -2.63 -51.10
N LYS A 274 -12.35 -2.73 -50.01
CA LYS A 274 -13.68 -3.35 -50.01
C LYS A 274 -14.68 -2.56 -50.84
N GLU A 275 -14.65 -1.24 -50.77
CA GLU A 275 -15.48 -0.33 -51.56
C GLU A 275 -15.16 -0.40 -53.07
N SER A 276 -13.92 -0.74 -53.44
CA SER A 276 -13.53 -0.93 -54.83
C SER A 276 -13.99 -2.26 -55.46
N ILE A 277 -14.64 -3.14 -54.69
CA ILE A 277 -15.22 -4.39 -55.17
C ILE A 277 -16.58 -4.08 -55.81
N THR A 278 -16.57 -3.70 -57.08
CA THR A 278 -17.77 -3.38 -57.83
C THR A 278 -18.33 -4.59 -58.61
N PRO A 279 -19.62 -4.57 -59.01
CA PRO A 279 -20.24 -5.71 -59.73
C PRO A 279 -19.60 -6.06 -61.08
N ASP A 280 -19.01 -5.09 -61.75
CA ASP A 280 -18.37 -5.18 -63.06
C ASP A 280 -17.03 -5.93 -63.09
N LYS A 281 -16.39 -6.14 -61.94
CA LYS A 281 -15.13 -6.88 -61.82
C LYS A 281 -15.30 -8.37 -61.98
N THR A 282 -14.27 -9.02 -62.52
CA THR A 282 -14.21 -10.49 -62.66
C THR A 282 -14.20 -11.19 -61.28
N PHE A 283 -14.45 -12.47 -61.26
CA PHE A 283 -14.41 -13.26 -60.06
C PHE A 283 -13.00 -13.27 -59.42
N GLU A 284 -11.97 -13.39 -60.24
CA GLU A 284 -10.56 -13.40 -59.85
C GLU A 284 -10.15 -12.06 -59.22
N GLU A 285 -10.45 -10.95 -59.89
CA GLU A 285 -10.21 -9.60 -59.34
C GLU A 285 -10.92 -9.35 -57.98
N LYS A 286 -12.14 -9.81 -57.85
CA LYS A 286 -12.88 -9.71 -56.59
C LYS A 286 -12.23 -10.55 -55.47
N GLN A 287 -11.68 -11.71 -55.80
CA GLN A 287 -10.97 -12.57 -54.87
C GLN A 287 -9.66 -11.94 -54.41
N GLU A 288 -8.86 -11.40 -55.33
CA GLU A 288 -7.62 -10.69 -55.00
C GLU A 288 -7.87 -9.48 -54.09
N LEU A 289 -8.88 -8.67 -54.40
CA LEU A 289 -9.24 -7.51 -53.56
C LEU A 289 -9.74 -7.95 -52.17
N ARG A 290 -10.46 -9.06 -52.06
CA ARG A 290 -10.88 -9.60 -50.74
C ARG A 290 -9.67 -10.06 -49.92
N GLU A 291 -8.72 -10.74 -50.54
CA GLU A 291 -7.48 -11.17 -49.83
C GLU A 291 -6.65 -9.94 -49.43
N ALA A 292 -6.47 -8.95 -50.30
CA ALA A 292 -5.79 -7.70 -49.95
C ALA A 292 -6.48 -6.97 -48.75
N ALA A 293 -7.81 -6.84 -48.78
CA ALA A 293 -8.55 -6.23 -47.71
C ALA A 293 -8.43 -7.03 -46.36
N LYS A 294 -8.30 -8.36 -46.47
CA LYS A 294 -8.11 -9.24 -45.33
C LYS A 294 -6.73 -9.06 -44.68
N VAL A 295 -5.69 -8.92 -45.54
CA VAL A 295 -4.30 -8.61 -45.07
C VAL A 295 -4.29 -7.30 -44.31
N GLU A 296 -4.86 -6.23 -44.86
CA GLU A 296 -4.94 -4.91 -44.17
C GLU A 296 -5.70 -4.99 -42.85
N SER A 297 -6.83 -5.71 -42.85
CA SER A 297 -7.60 -5.94 -41.62
C SER A 297 -6.83 -6.74 -40.54
N ALA A 298 -5.98 -7.66 -40.95
CA ALA A 298 -5.09 -8.40 -40.06
C ALA A 298 -4.01 -7.50 -39.43
N GLN A 299 -3.39 -6.61 -40.24
CA GLN A 299 -2.43 -5.61 -39.76
C GLN A 299 -3.07 -4.65 -38.77
N TYR A 300 -4.27 -4.15 -39.03
CA TYR A 300 -5.03 -3.35 -38.08
C TYR A 300 -5.18 -4.04 -36.73
N LYS A 301 -5.63 -5.31 -36.70
CA LYS A 301 -5.82 -6.07 -35.50
C LYS A 301 -4.50 -6.30 -34.75
N LYS A 302 -3.44 -6.61 -35.50
CA LYS A 302 -2.10 -6.83 -34.97
C LYS A 302 -1.57 -5.60 -34.22
N LEU A 303 -1.62 -4.42 -34.87
CA LEU A 303 -1.22 -3.16 -34.26
C LEU A 303 -2.08 -2.77 -33.05
N LYS A 304 -3.41 -2.93 -33.16
CA LYS A 304 -4.32 -2.63 -32.08
C LYS A 304 -3.99 -3.42 -30.82
N ASN A 305 -3.61 -4.69 -30.95
CA ASN A 305 -3.31 -5.59 -29.85
C ASN A 305 -1.83 -5.49 -29.36
N ALA A 306 -0.97 -4.78 -30.09
CA ALA A 306 0.47 -4.69 -29.78
C ALA A 306 0.81 -3.76 -28.59
N ARG A 307 -0.18 -3.06 -27.98
CA ARG A 307 0.06 -2.06 -26.95
C ARG A 307 1.03 -2.51 -25.87
N TRP A 308 0.75 -3.63 -25.22
CA TRP A 308 1.57 -4.10 -24.11
C TRP A 308 2.94 -4.62 -24.55
N THR A 309 3.05 -5.16 -25.76
CA THR A 309 4.34 -5.58 -26.34
C THR A 309 5.26 -4.40 -26.60
N LEU A 310 4.72 -3.29 -27.12
CA LEU A 310 5.47 -2.06 -27.36
C LEU A 310 5.86 -1.31 -26.10
N LEU A 311 4.99 -1.33 -25.06
CA LEU A 311 5.27 -0.69 -23.78
C LEU A 311 6.25 -1.48 -22.90
N SER A 312 6.36 -2.80 -23.12
CA SER A 312 7.29 -3.63 -22.36
C SER A 312 8.74 -3.30 -22.70
N ASN A 313 9.63 -3.45 -21.71
CA ASN A 313 11.07 -3.39 -21.96
C ASN A 313 11.50 -4.61 -22.79
N SER A 314 12.36 -4.42 -23.77
CA SER A 314 12.87 -5.48 -24.67
C SER A 314 13.47 -6.67 -23.91
N LYS A 315 14.16 -6.39 -22.80
CA LYS A 315 14.78 -7.40 -21.92
C LYS A 315 13.75 -8.35 -21.25
N ASN A 316 12.51 -7.92 -21.11
CA ASN A 316 11.43 -8.65 -20.40
C ASN A 316 10.46 -9.38 -21.35
N LEU A 317 10.69 -9.32 -22.67
CA LEU A 317 9.83 -9.98 -23.63
C LEU A 317 10.18 -11.45 -23.82
N SER A 318 9.16 -12.32 -23.84
CA SER A 318 9.35 -13.71 -24.27
C SER A 318 9.78 -13.78 -25.75
N ALA A 319 10.44 -14.87 -26.15
CA ALA A 319 10.91 -15.06 -27.54
C ALA A 319 9.79 -14.86 -28.58
N VAL A 320 8.57 -15.35 -28.29
CA VAL A 320 7.40 -15.18 -29.18
C VAL A 320 7.00 -13.70 -29.31
N LYS A 321 6.90 -12.99 -28.19
CA LYS A 321 6.55 -11.53 -28.19
C LYS A 321 7.65 -10.71 -28.86
N SER A 322 8.92 -11.07 -28.66
CA SER A 322 10.06 -10.41 -29.33
C SER A 322 10.01 -10.61 -30.85
N GLY A 323 9.66 -11.82 -31.33
CA GLY A 323 9.44 -12.08 -32.74
C GLY A 323 8.31 -11.20 -33.34
N HIS A 324 7.16 -11.14 -32.68
CA HIS A 324 6.04 -10.28 -33.09
C HIS A 324 6.41 -8.79 -33.08
N LEU A 325 7.19 -8.34 -32.09
CA LEU A 325 7.68 -6.97 -32.03
C LEU A 325 8.56 -6.64 -33.22
N LYS A 326 9.56 -7.47 -33.54
CA LYS A 326 10.45 -7.28 -34.69
C LYS A 326 9.67 -7.18 -35.99
N GLU A 327 8.68 -8.05 -36.20
CA GLU A 327 7.84 -8.04 -37.37
C GLU A 327 7.04 -6.73 -37.49
N ILE A 328 6.48 -6.20 -36.41
CA ILE A 328 5.77 -4.92 -36.39
C ILE A 328 6.72 -3.77 -36.72
N LEU A 329 7.88 -3.71 -36.07
CA LEU A 329 8.84 -2.61 -36.24
C LEU A 329 9.45 -2.60 -37.64
N ASN A 330 9.70 -3.76 -38.27
CA ASN A 330 10.20 -3.85 -39.63
C ASN A 330 9.18 -3.34 -40.67
N SER A 331 7.90 -3.40 -40.37
CA SER A 331 6.83 -2.98 -41.31
C SER A 331 6.38 -1.52 -41.10
N HIS A 332 6.75 -0.88 -39.99
CA HIS A 332 6.25 0.45 -39.58
C HIS A 332 7.39 1.33 -39.07
N ILE A 333 8.00 2.12 -39.97
CA ILE A 333 9.19 2.95 -39.65
C ILE A 333 8.91 3.95 -38.53
N SER A 334 7.79 4.68 -38.58
CA SER A 334 7.43 5.65 -37.52
C SER A 334 7.34 5.00 -36.15
N LEU A 335 6.75 3.82 -36.09
CA LEU A 335 6.62 3.06 -34.84
C LEU A 335 7.98 2.52 -34.37
N ALA A 336 8.84 2.09 -35.30
CA ALA A 336 10.20 1.65 -34.97
C ALA A 336 11.04 2.79 -34.39
N THR A 337 10.93 3.99 -34.94
CA THR A 337 11.60 5.19 -34.43
C THR A 337 11.13 5.51 -33.00
N CYS A 338 9.83 5.59 -32.77
CA CYS A 338 9.29 5.84 -31.42
C CYS A 338 9.69 4.76 -30.41
N TYR A 339 9.75 3.49 -30.87
CA TYR A 339 10.20 2.40 -30.01
C TYR A 339 11.68 2.52 -29.67
N ALA A 340 12.54 2.87 -30.63
CA ALA A 340 13.95 3.11 -30.36
C ALA A 340 14.16 4.27 -29.38
N MET A 341 13.43 5.37 -29.53
CA MET A 341 13.47 6.50 -28.61
C MET A 341 13.07 6.07 -27.17
N LYS A 342 12.05 5.21 -27.04
CA LYS A 342 11.68 4.64 -25.73
C LYS A 342 12.82 3.84 -25.11
N GLU A 343 13.47 2.97 -25.87
CA GLU A 343 14.59 2.16 -25.39
C GLU A 343 15.80 3.04 -24.99
N GLU A 344 16.11 4.10 -25.78
CA GLU A 344 17.16 5.06 -25.42
C GLU A 344 16.82 5.83 -24.13
N MET A 345 15.58 6.28 -23.98
CA MET A 345 15.14 6.91 -22.73
C MET A 345 15.30 5.97 -21.54
N CYS A 346 15.05 4.65 -21.71
CA CYS A 346 15.31 3.68 -20.64
C CYS A 346 16.80 3.58 -20.31
N ARG A 347 17.68 3.64 -21.32
CA ARG A 347 19.15 3.58 -21.13
C ARG A 347 19.70 4.82 -20.41
N LEU A 348 19.15 6.01 -20.67
CA LEU A 348 19.54 7.24 -19.98
C LEU A 348 19.44 7.09 -18.45
N TYR A 349 18.36 6.46 -18.00
CA TYR A 349 18.15 6.19 -16.55
C TYR A 349 18.98 5.01 -15.99
N GLU A 350 19.70 4.28 -16.84
CA GLU A 350 20.62 3.19 -16.45
C GLU A 350 22.09 3.64 -16.51
N CYS A 351 22.37 4.90 -16.96
CA CYS A 351 23.70 5.47 -17.03
C CYS A 351 24.12 6.09 -15.70
N ASP A 352 25.28 5.71 -15.20
CA ASP A 352 25.86 6.26 -13.97
C ASP A 352 26.82 7.45 -14.27
N ASP A 353 27.05 7.78 -15.55
CA ASP A 353 28.01 8.79 -15.99
C ASP A 353 27.34 9.88 -16.84
N ILE A 354 27.54 11.14 -16.45
CA ILE A 354 27.03 12.33 -17.17
C ILE A 354 27.62 12.43 -18.59
N GLU A 355 28.87 12.03 -18.81
CA GLU A 355 29.47 12.06 -20.15
C GLU A 355 28.80 11.05 -21.09
N ALA A 356 28.47 9.86 -20.58
CA ALA A 356 27.72 8.85 -21.32
C ALA A 356 26.31 9.33 -21.69
N VAL A 357 25.64 10.07 -20.79
CA VAL A 357 24.33 10.70 -21.06
C VAL A 357 24.44 11.75 -22.17
N SER A 358 25.46 12.60 -22.14
CA SER A 358 25.71 13.62 -23.16
C SER A 358 25.97 13.01 -24.54
N TYR A 359 26.75 11.92 -24.61
CA TYR A 359 27.02 11.20 -25.84
C TYR A 359 25.77 10.56 -26.46
N THR A 360 24.91 9.98 -25.64
CA THR A 360 23.65 9.36 -26.07
C THR A 360 22.69 10.41 -26.65
N HIS A 361 22.67 11.63 -26.07
CA HIS A 361 21.85 12.73 -26.59
C HIS A 361 22.30 13.22 -27.97
N LEU A 362 23.62 13.19 -28.25
CA LEU A 362 24.18 13.61 -29.53
C LEU A 362 24.04 12.54 -30.65
N THR A 363 23.84 11.28 -30.27
CA THR A 363 23.74 10.15 -31.21
C THR A 363 22.32 9.72 -31.54
N LEU A 364 21.29 10.40 -31.01
CA LEU A 364 19.92 10.22 -31.49
C LEU A 364 19.94 10.55 -32.99
N PRO A 365 19.54 9.62 -33.87
CA PRO A 365 19.60 9.86 -35.31
C PRO A 365 18.79 11.11 -35.61
N THR A 366 19.46 12.13 -36.13
CA THR A 366 18.83 13.25 -36.81
C THR A 366 18.12 12.64 -38.01
N ILE A 367 16.86 12.29 -37.84
CA ILE A 367 16.03 11.84 -38.96
C ILE A 367 15.71 13.12 -39.70
N ALA A 368 16.51 13.36 -40.73
CA ALA A 368 16.23 14.35 -41.77
C ALA A 368 15.07 13.85 -42.67
#